data_69779a1a2bb6cc879f76ec02c0df643c
#
_entry.id   69779a1a2bb6cc879f76ec02c0df643c
#
_cell.length_a   1.000
_cell.length_b   1.000
_cell.length_c   1.000
_cell.angle_alpha   90.00
_cell.angle_beta   90.00
_cell.angle_gamma   90.00
#
_symmetry.space_group_name_H-M   'P 1'
#
loop_
_entity.id
_entity.type
_entity.pdbx_description
1 polymer ?
#
loop_
_entity_poly.entity_id
_entity_poly.type
_entity_poly.pdbx_seq_one_letter_code
_entity_poly.pdbx_strand_id
1 'polypeptide(L)'
;MEFTNRVAVITGGGSGIGRAVAAAMARRDVAAVALVDVNEAIDDVAAALNAAAGRRVAIPFQGDTTDEAFRSSVYDAMGRSHGPVSLCVPAAGITRDDLAVRIDKHSGKARIYPLEQFKLVVDVNLIAPVYWALEMIGRIAEDRAAKGLKRWMPDEGIQGSVVFIGSISSQGNRGQISYASTKAGLEGAAATIMKEAMFHGVRCSVIHPGFTDTPMVRALGQDYVNKNILPFTQLGRLIKPDEIADAICFMLANAAVSGELWVDAGWHAPA
;
A
#
# COMPACT_ATOMS: atom_id res chain seq x y z
N MET A 1 -8.44 -16.71 3.50
CA MET A 1 -9.48 -16.13 2.61
C MET A 1 -9.07 -16.38 1.18
N GLU A 2 -9.95 -16.94 0.35
CA GLU A 2 -9.67 -17.12 -1.07
C GLU A 2 -9.86 -15.80 -1.83
N PHE A 3 -9.16 -15.63 -2.96
CA PHE A 3 -9.28 -14.45 -3.82
C PHE A 3 -10.48 -14.54 -4.78
N THR A 4 -10.90 -15.75 -5.09
CA THR A 4 -12.06 -16.00 -5.96
C THR A 4 -13.29 -15.21 -5.49
N ASN A 5 -13.95 -14.51 -6.41
CA ASN A 5 -15.08 -13.64 -6.15
C ASN A 5 -14.81 -12.40 -5.27
N ARG A 6 -13.53 -12.08 -4.98
CA ARG A 6 -13.16 -10.87 -4.25
C ARG A 6 -12.86 -9.72 -5.21
N VAL A 7 -13.21 -8.52 -4.78
CA VAL A 7 -12.90 -7.27 -5.47
C VAL A 7 -11.84 -6.54 -4.67
N ALA A 8 -10.79 -6.11 -5.34
CA ALA A 8 -9.68 -5.40 -4.73
C ALA A 8 -9.60 -3.94 -5.18
N VAL A 9 -9.04 -3.10 -4.33
CA VAL A 9 -8.53 -1.77 -4.68
C VAL A 9 -7.04 -1.69 -4.38
N ILE A 10 -6.26 -1.20 -5.34
CA ILE A 10 -4.81 -1.01 -5.23
C ILE A 10 -4.49 0.41 -5.70
N THR A 11 -3.99 1.26 -4.82
CA THR A 11 -3.45 2.56 -5.22
C THR A 11 -1.95 2.45 -5.52
N GLY A 12 -1.40 3.36 -6.34
CA GLY A 12 -0.03 3.20 -6.84
C GLY A 12 0.11 2.00 -7.78
N GLY A 13 -0.99 1.64 -8.46
CA GLY A 13 -1.08 0.44 -9.29
C GLY A 13 -0.33 0.53 -10.62
N GLY A 14 0.11 1.71 -11.02
CA GLY A 14 0.81 1.93 -12.29
C GLY A 14 2.25 1.41 -12.32
N SER A 15 2.87 1.16 -11.16
CA SER A 15 4.26 0.72 -11.11
C SER A 15 4.62 -0.09 -9.86
N GLY A 16 5.86 -0.57 -9.78
CA GLY A 16 6.46 -1.12 -8.58
C GLY A 16 5.64 -2.19 -7.88
N ILE A 17 5.49 -2.05 -6.57
CA ILE A 17 4.81 -3.02 -5.71
C ILE A 17 3.31 -3.10 -6.05
N GLY A 18 2.62 -1.95 -6.24
CA GLY A 18 1.19 -1.95 -6.54
C GLY A 18 0.86 -2.72 -7.82
N ARG A 19 1.63 -2.51 -8.91
CA ARG A 19 1.48 -3.26 -10.16
C ARG A 19 1.73 -4.75 -9.96
N ALA A 20 2.76 -5.11 -9.21
CA ALA A 20 3.08 -6.51 -8.94
C ALA A 20 1.98 -7.20 -8.13
N VAL A 21 1.39 -6.51 -7.15
CA VAL A 21 0.25 -7.02 -6.37
C VAL A 21 -0.97 -7.27 -7.27
N ALA A 22 -1.29 -6.32 -8.17
CA ALA A 22 -2.39 -6.51 -9.11
C ALA A 22 -2.18 -7.74 -10.00
N ALA A 23 -0.96 -7.93 -10.53
CA ALA A 23 -0.60 -9.10 -11.31
C ALA A 23 -0.70 -10.39 -10.48
N ALA A 24 -0.24 -10.38 -9.24
CA ALA A 24 -0.31 -11.54 -8.35
C ALA A 24 -1.75 -11.92 -7.98
N MET A 25 -2.62 -10.93 -7.77
CA MET A 25 -4.05 -11.15 -7.52
C MET A 25 -4.77 -11.68 -8.77
N ALA A 26 -4.44 -11.17 -9.95
CA ALA A 26 -5.01 -11.66 -11.22
C ALA A 26 -4.70 -13.14 -11.46
N ARG A 27 -3.47 -13.58 -11.12
CA ARG A 27 -3.08 -15.01 -11.16
C ARG A 27 -3.78 -15.89 -10.12
N ARG A 28 -4.39 -15.29 -9.09
CA ARG A 28 -5.13 -15.98 -8.01
C ARG A 28 -6.65 -15.83 -8.16
N ASP A 29 -7.12 -15.56 -9.37
CA ASP A 29 -8.54 -15.51 -9.73
C ASP A 29 -9.37 -14.49 -8.96
N VAL A 30 -8.77 -13.34 -8.55
CA VAL A 30 -9.54 -12.22 -8.01
C VAL A 30 -10.58 -11.77 -9.06
N ALA A 31 -11.80 -11.44 -8.63
CA ALA A 31 -12.87 -11.08 -9.56
C ALA A 31 -12.54 -9.81 -10.35
N ALA A 32 -12.12 -8.76 -9.66
CA ALA A 32 -11.69 -7.50 -10.24
C ALA A 32 -10.73 -6.74 -9.34
N VAL A 33 -9.90 -5.88 -9.93
CA VAL A 33 -8.97 -4.99 -9.25
C VAL A 33 -9.20 -3.57 -9.75
N ALA A 34 -9.63 -2.65 -8.90
CA ALA A 34 -9.51 -1.22 -9.16
C ALA A 34 -8.02 -0.84 -9.09
N LEU A 35 -7.46 -0.50 -10.23
CA LEU A 35 -6.05 -0.11 -10.36
C LEU A 35 -5.97 1.41 -10.40
N VAL A 36 -5.55 2.02 -9.30
CA VAL A 36 -5.57 3.48 -9.10
C VAL A 36 -4.16 4.04 -9.19
N ASP A 37 -3.97 5.06 -10.01
CA ASP A 37 -2.72 5.84 -10.08
C ASP A 37 -2.98 7.25 -10.58
N VAL A 38 -2.09 8.18 -10.25
CA VAL A 38 -2.12 9.54 -10.82
C VAL A 38 -1.56 9.57 -12.24
N ASN A 39 -0.74 8.58 -12.59
CA ASN A 39 -0.07 8.48 -13.89
C ASN A 39 -1.08 8.02 -14.96
N GLU A 40 -1.14 8.76 -16.07
CA GLU A 40 -1.99 8.44 -17.23
C GLU A 40 -1.68 7.09 -17.90
N ALA A 41 -0.45 6.58 -17.73
CA ALA A 41 -0.07 5.24 -18.22
C ALA A 41 -0.81 4.09 -17.50
N ILE A 42 -1.71 4.38 -16.55
CA ILE A 42 -2.47 3.37 -15.81
C ILE A 42 -3.35 2.50 -16.74
N ASP A 43 -3.87 3.09 -17.82
CA ASP A 43 -4.67 2.38 -18.82
C ASP A 43 -3.84 1.29 -19.54
N ASP A 44 -2.62 1.62 -19.94
CA ASP A 44 -1.71 0.68 -20.60
C ASP A 44 -1.31 -0.46 -19.64
N VAL A 45 -1.07 -0.14 -18.37
CA VAL A 45 -0.77 -1.13 -17.35
C VAL A 45 -1.95 -2.08 -17.14
N ALA A 46 -3.17 -1.54 -17.05
CA ALA A 46 -4.38 -2.35 -16.93
C ALA A 46 -4.60 -3.23 -18.16
N ALA A 47 -4.40 -2.70 -19.37
CA ALA A 47 -4.49 -3.46 -20.62
C ALA A 47 -3.50 -4.63 -20.65
N ALA A 48 -2.24 -4.38 -20.25
CA ALA A 48 -1.22 -5.41 -20.18
C ALA A 48 -1.56 -6.51 -19.15
N LEU A 49 -2.08 -6.14 -17.98
CA LEU A 49 -2.52 -7.08 -16.95
C LEU A 49 -3.72 -7.93 -17.43
N ASN A 50 -4.67 -7.31 -18.11
CA ASN A 50 -5.84 -7.99 -18.67
C ASN A 50 -5.45 -8.98 -19.77
N ALA A 51 -4.54 -8.59 -20.65
CA ALA A 51 -4.00 -9.45 -21.69
C ALA A 51 -3.29 -10.68 -21.08
N ALA A 52 -2.45 -10.47 -20.06
CA ALA A 52 -1.74 -11.54 -19.37
C ALA A 52 -2.68 -12.50 -18.62
N ALA A 53 -3.79 -11.97 -18.08
CA ALA A 53 -4.82 -12.75 -17.38
C ALA A 53 -5.81 -13.45 -18.31
N GLY A 54 -5.84 -13.10 -19.62
CA GLY A 54 -6.82 -13.59 -20.59
C GLY A 54 -8.27 -13.14 -20.29
N ARG A 55 -8.47 -12.17 -19.41
CA ARG A 55 -9.77 -11.64 -19.00
C ARG A 55 -9.65 -10.21 -18.47
N ARG A 56 -10.78 -9.47 -18.45
CA ARG A 56 -10.82 -8.12 -17.86
C ARG A 56 -10.86 -8.22 -16.35
N VAL A 57 -9.71 -8.12 -15.70
CA VAL A 57 -9.54 -8.16 -14.23
C VAL A 57 -9.09 -6.84 -13.66
N ALA A 58 -8.23 -6.09 -14.34
CA ALA A 58 -7.74 -4.78 -13.94
C ALA A 58 -8.61 -3.68 -14.57
N ILE A 59 -9.17 -2.83 -13.73
CA ILE A 59 -10.01 -1.70 -14.11
C ILE A 59 -9.24 -0.42 -13.74
N PRO A 60 -8.76 0.36 -14.70
CA PRO A 60 -7.96 1.55 -14.42
C PRO A 60 -8.82 2.71 -13.92
N PHE A 61 -8.26 3.46 -12.99
CA PHE A 61 -8.79 4.72 -12.48
C PHE A 61 -7.63 5.71 -12.33
N GLN A 62 -7.59 6.71 -13.20
CA GLN A 62 -6.61 7.79 -13.11
C GLN A 62 -7.11 8.88 -12.18
N GLY A 63 -6.31 9.23 -11.15
CA GLY A 63 -6.65 10.32 -10.25
C GLY A 63 -5.74 10.40 -9.03
N ASP A 64 -5.91 11.48 -8.27
CA ASP A 64 -5.17 11.74 -7.05
C ASP A 64 -5.76 10.93 -5.88
N THR A 65 -4.93 10.12 -5.26
CA THR A 65 -5.34 9.29 -4.12
C THR A 65 -5.72 10.08 -2.88
N THR A 66 -5.34 11.35 -2.80
CA THR A 66 -5.69 12.27 -1.70
C THR A 66 -7.07 12.89 -1.86
N ASP A 67 -7.66 12.82 -3.06
CA ASP A 67 -9.00 13.36 -3.34
C ASP A 67 -10.09 12.41 -2.80
N GLU A 68 -10.89 12.93 -1.89
CA GLU A 68 -11.98 12.19 -1.24
C GLU A 68 -13.10 11.82 -2.23
N ALA A 69 -13.50 12.76 -3.10
CA ALA A 69 -14.57 12.52 -4.07
C ALA A 69 -14.14 11.49 -5.10
N PHE A 70 -12.89 11.55 -5.56
CA PHE A 70 -12.31 10.55 -6.44
C PHE A 70 -12.29 9.17 -5.77
N ARG A 71 -11.80 9.07 -4.53
CA ARG A 71 -11.80 7.82 -3.76
C ARG A 71 -13.21 7.21 -3.69
N SER A 72 -14.20 7.98 -3.28
CA SER A 72 -15.57 7.50 -3.16
C SER A 72 -16.12 7.03 -4.51
N SER A 73 -15.83 7.77 -5.60
CA SER A 73 -16.26 7.41 -6.96
C SER A 73 -15.71 6.08 -7.45
N VAL A 74 -14.46 5.74 -7.09
CA VAL A 74 -13.83 4.45 -7.41
C VAL A 74 -14.57 3.30 -6.70
N TYR A 75 -14.83 3.44 -5.41
CA TYR A 75 -15.59 2.43 -4.66
C TYR A 75 -17.01 2.24 -5.21
N ASP A 76 -17.68 3.33 -5.57
CA ASP A 76 -19.00 3.28 -6.19
C ASP A 76 -19.00 2.57 -7.53
N ALA A 77 -18.03 2.87 -8.39
CA ALA A 77 -17.91 2.24 -9.69
C ALA A 77 -17.66 0.73 -9.56
N MET A 78 -16.76 0.34 -8.66
CA MET A 78 -16.46 -1.08 -8.42
C MET A 78 -17.66 -1.79 -7.80
N GLY A 79 -18.33 -1.18 -6.82
CA GLY A 79 -19.52 -1.75 -6.17
C GLY A 79 -20.65 -2.04 -7.16
N ARG A 80 -20.92 -1.11 -8.09
CA ARG A 80 -21.95 -1.28 -9.11
C ARG A 80 -21.64 -2.35 -10.15
N SER A 81 -20.38 -2.51 -10.54
CA SER A 81 -20.01 -3.33 -11.69
C SER A 81 -19.46 -4.70 -11.33
N HIS A 82 -18.85 -4.83 -10.15
CA HIS A 82 -18.09 -6.03 -9.76
C HIS A 82 -18.44 -6.55 -8.36
N GLY A 83 -19.23 -5.81 -7.60
CA GLY A 83 -19.54 -6.12 -6.20
C GLY A 83 -18.66 -5.35 -5.20
N PRO A 84 -18.93 -5.51 -3.89
CA PRO A 84 -18.26 -4.74 -2.86
C PRO A 84 -16.76 -5.04 -2.81
N VAL A 85 -15.96 -3.96 -2.71
CA VAL A 85 -14.52 -4.09 -2.48
C VAL A 85 -14.27 -4.69 -1.11
N SER A 86 -13.46 -5.74 -1.06
CA SER A 86 -13.15 -6.49 0.15
C SER A 86 -11.64 -6.67 0.39
N LEU A 87 -10.80 -6.25 -0.55
CA LEU A 87 -9.34 -6.24 -0.43
C LEU A 87 -8.82 -4.84 -0.72
N CYS A 88 -8.00 -4.29 0.18
CA CYS A 88 -7.42 -2.96 0.03
C CYS A 88 -5.90 -3.00 0.24
N VAL A 89 -5.15 -2.59 -0.80
CA VAL A 89 -3.70 -2.44 -0.76
C VAL A 89 -3.34 -1.03 -1.21
N PRO A 90 -3.34 -0.06 -0.30
CA PRO A 90 -3.00 1.32 -0.63
C PRO A 90 -1.47 1.47 -0.75
N ALA A 91 -0.93 1.25 -1.95
CA ALA A 91 0.51 1.21 -2.22
C ALA A 91 1.05 2.50 -2.87
N ALA A 92 0.22 3.52 -3.10
CA ALA A 92 0.68 4.82 -3.52
C ALA A 92 1.59 5.45 -2.45
N GLY A 93 2.68 6.07 -2.88
CA GLY A 93 3.59 6.73 -1.97
C GLY A 93 4.67 7.50 -2.69
N ILE A 94 5.18 8.51 -2.02
CA ILE A 94 6.23 9.41 -2.51
C ILE A 94 7.33 9.58 -1.47
N THR A 95 8.51 9.99 -1.90
CA THR A 95 9.59 10.48 -1.03
C THR A 95 9.91 11.93 -1.36
N ARG A 96 10.37 12.68 -0.35
CA ARG A 96 10.91 14.03 -0.49
C ARG A 96 12.09 14.12 0.47
N ASP A 97 13.19 13.49 0.08
CA ASP A 97 14.33 13.25 0.97
C ASP A 97 15.21 14.50 1.08
N ASP A 98 15.37 15.00 2.30
CA ASP A 98 16.36 16.02 2.70
C ASP A 98 16.62 15.93 4.21
N LEU A 99 17.75 16.45 4.66
CA LEU A 99 18.06 16.50 6.09
C LEU A 99 17.03 17.39 6.84
N ALA A 100 16.63 16.95 8.03
CA ALA A 100 15.71 17.70 8.88
C ALA A 100 16.20 19.13 9.17
N VAL A 101 17.51 19.28 9.40
CA VAL A 101 18.18 20.57 9.53
C VAL A 101 19.53 20.52 8.79
N ARG A 102 19.81 21.56 8.03
CA ARG A 102 21.10 21.74 7.34
C ARG A 102 21.61 23.16 7.57
N ILE A 103 22.90 23.34 7.80
CA ILE A 103 23.52 24.67 7.80
C ILE A 103 23.89 25.05 6.36
N ASP A 104 23.38 26.17 5.90
CA ASP A 104 23.78 26.77 4.64
C ASP A 104 25.23 27.25 4.73
N LYS A 105 26.09 26.77 3.84
CA LYS A 105 27.54 27.02 3.89
C LYS A 105 27.93 28.47 3.62
N HIS A 106 27.07 29.23 2.92
CA HIS A 106 27.36 30.61 2.54
C HIS A 106 26.86 31.60 3.60
N SER A 107 25.67 31.38 4.11
CA SER A 107 25.04 32.29 5.09
C SER A 107 25.27 31.89 6.54
N GLY A 108 25.70 30.67 6.82
CA GLY A 108 25.79 30.12 8.18
C GLY A 108 24.44 29.90 8.88
N LYS A 109 23.34 30.11 8.18
CA LYS A 109 21.98 29.95 8.74
C LYS A 109 21.46 28.52 8.62
N ALA A 110 20.67 28.11 9.59
CA ALA A 110 19.96 26.85 9.54
C ALA A 110 18.85 26.89 8.47
N ARG A 111 18.79 25.86 7.61
CA ARG A 111 17.66 25.54 6.75
C ARG A 111 16.95 24.34 7.34
N ILE A 112 15.69 24.52 7.69
CA ILE A 112 14.81 23.48 8.22
C ILE A 112 14.11 22.80 7.05
N TYR A 113 13.79 21.51 7.17
CA TYR A 113 13.02 20.75 6.20
C TYR A 113 11.71 21.48 5.87
N PRO A 114 11.34 21.66 4.58
CA PRO A 114 10.19 22.47 4.19
C PRO A 114 8.88 21.85 4.67
N LEU A 115 8.07 22.65 5.37
CA LEU A 115 6.78 22.20 5.92
C LEU A 115 5.81 21.71 4.86
N GLU A 116 5.77 22.35 3.70
CA GLU A 116 4.87 21.96 2.60
C GLU A 116 5.26 20.60 2.00
N GLN A 117 6.55 20.28 1.95
CA GLN A 117 6.97 18.93 1.56
C GLN A 117 6.60 17.89 2.61
N PHE A 118 6.71 18.25 3.90
CA PHE A 118 6.28 17.36 4.98
C PHE A 118 4.79 17.05 4.88
N LYS A 119 3.95 18.08 4.75
CA LYS A 119 2.50 17.94 4.57
C LYS A 119 2.15 17.06 3.38
N LEU A 120 2.74 17.34 2.20
CA LEU A 120 2.51 16.57 0.99
C LEU A 120 2.80 15.06 1.20
N VAL A 121 3.92 14.74 1.86
CA VAL A 121 4.26 13.34 2.14
C VAL A 121 3.28 12.73 3.15
N VAL A 122 2.82 13.49 4.15
CA VAL A 122 1.79 13.04 5.11
C VAL A 122 0.47 12.77 4.41
N ASP A 123 0.03 13.66 3.55
CA ASP A 123 -1.24 13.50 2.81
C ASP A 123 -1.23 12.24 1.95
N VAL A 124 -0.17 12.04 1.15
CA VAL A 124 -0.08 10.91 0.21
C VAL A 124 0.23 9.58 0.92
N ASN A 125 1.16 9.58 1.90
CA ASN A 125 1.69 8.32 2.45
C ASN A 125 0.99 7.86 3.74
N LEU A 126 0.24 8.73 4.40
CA LEU A 126 -0.43 8.39 5.67
C LEU A 126 -1.94 8.62 5.58
N ILE A 127 -2.38 9.85 5.30
CA ILE A 127 -3.81 10.18 5.31
C ILE A 127 -4.53 9.39 4.21
N ALA A 128 -4.08 9.49 2.97
CA ALA A 128 -4.73 8.80 1.87
C ALA A 128 -4.83 7.27 2.09
N PRO A 129 -3.75 6.51 2.39
CA PRO A 129 -3.85 5.08 2.63
C PRO A 129 -4.85 4.70 3.72
N VAL A 130 -4.86 5.45 4.82
CA VAL A 130 -5.80 5.21 5.93
C VAL A 130 -7.24 5.41 5.45
N TYR A 131 -7.54 6.49 4.74
CA TYR A 131 -8.90 6.77 4.28
C TYR A 131 -9.37 5.82 3.15
N TRP A 132 -8.47 5.32 2.29
CA TRP A 132 -8.81 4.23 1.36
C TRP A 132 -9.22 2.96 2.11
N ALA A 133 -8.57 2.63 3.21
CA ALA A 133 -8.94 1.50 4.04
C ALA A 133 -10.27 1.73 4.80
N LEU A 134 -10.44 2.92 5.39
CA LEU A 134 -11.66 3.28 6.13
C LEU A 134 -12.89 3.31 5.22
N GLU A 135 -12.77 3.76 3.98
CA GLU A 135 -13.86 3.74 2.99
C GLU A 135 -14.34 2.30 2.74
N MET A 136 -13.41 1.36 2.53
CA MET A 136 -13.77 -0.06 2.38
C MET A 136 -14.48 -0.60 3.63
N ILE A 137 -13.94 -0.31 4.81
CA ILE A 137 -14.50 -0.80 6.08
C ILE A 137 -15.89 -0.22 6.30
N GLY A 138 -16.08 1.07 6.04
CA GLY A 138 -17.37 1.75 6.15
C GLY A 138 -18.45 1.10 5.28
N ARG A 139 -18.13 0.85 4.01
CA ARG A 139 -19.05 0.20 3.06
C ARG A 139 -19.39 -1.23 3.46
N ILE A 140 -18.44 -1.99 3.98
CA ILE A 140 -18.69 -3.33 4.54
C ILE A 140 -19.62 -3.22 5.77
N ALA A 141 -19.37 -2.24 6.64
CA ALA A 141 -20.20 -2.01 7.82
C ALA A 141 -21.64 -1.63 7.45
N GLU A 142 -21.83 -0.76 6.46
CA GLU A 142 -23.14 -0.37 5.93
C GLU A 142 -23.89 -1.55 5.31
N ASP A 143 -23.24 -2.36 4.48
CA ASP A 143 -23.84 -3.56 3.88
C ASP A 143 -24.28 -4.55 4.95
N ARG A 144 -23.46 -4.77 5.98
CA ARG A 144 -23.80 -5.63 7.12
C ARG A 144 -24.99 -5.09 7.91
N ALA A 145 -24.99 -3.78 8.17
CA ALA A 145 -26.10 -3.12 8.87
C ALA A 145 -27.43 -3.23 8.09
N ALA A 146 -27.40 -3.04 6.78
CA ALA A 146 -28.56 -3.19 5.89
C ALA A 146 -29.13 -4.62 5.90
N LYS A 147 -28.28 -5.63 6.14
CA LYS A 147 -28.67 -7.05 6.31
C LYS A 147 -29.10 -7.40 7.75
N GLY A 148 -29.14 -6.43 8.66
CA GLY A 148 -29.45 -6.64 10.07
C GLY A 148 -28.35 -7.36 10.87
N LEU A 149 -27.16 -7.50 10.29
CA LEU A 149 -26.02 -8.13 10.95
C LEU A 149 -25.36 -7.14 11.92
N LYS A 150 -25.01 -7.63 13.10
CA LYS A 150 -24.33 -6.85 14.14
C LYS A 150 -22.84 -7.18 14.16
N ARG A 151 -22.32 -7.56 15.33
CA ARG A 151 -20.96 -8.01 15.50
C ARG A 151 -20.68 -9.22 14.60
N TRP A 152 -19.58 -9.20 13.90
CA TRP A 152 -19.11 -10.32 13.08
C TRP A 152 -18.91 -11.59 13.92
N MET A 153 -19.29 -12.73 13.35
CA MET A 153 -19.09 -14.06 13.92
C MET A 153 -18.23 -14.92 12.99
N PRO A 154 -17.43 -15.85 13.54
CA PRO A 154 -16.46 -16.64 12.73
C PRO A 154 -17.06 -17.45 11.58
N ASP A 155 -18.29 -17.92 11.71
CA ASP A 155 -19.04 -18.66 10.69
C ASP A 155 -19.43 -17.81 9.46
N GLU A 156 -19.45 -16.50 9.60
CA GLU A 156 -19.65 -15.58 8.47
C GLU A 156 -18.44 -15.48 7.53
N GLY A 157 -17.27 -15.97 7.93
CA GLY A 157 -16.02 -15.82 7.22
C GLY A 157 -15.50 -14.37 7.23
N ILE A 158 -14.24 -14.19 6.83
CA ILE A 158 -13.62 -12.85 6.76
C ILE A 158 -14.28 -12.01 5.66
N GLN A 159 -14.73 -10.82 6.02
CA GLN A 159 -15.46 -9.90 5.15
C GLN A 159 -14.48 -9.04 4.31
N GLY A 160 -13.37 -8.61 4.89
CA GLY A 160 -12.37 -7.83 4.19
C GLY A 160 -10.97 -7.94 4.78
N SER A 161 -9.97 -7.48 4.03
CA SER A 161 -8.58 -7.41 4.50
C SER A 161 -7.85 -6.21 3.91
N VAL A 162 -7.10 -5.52 4.76
CA VAL A 162 -6.22 -4.39 4.42
C VAL A 162 -4.78 -4.79 4.66
N VAL A 163 -3.88 -4.46 3.72
CA VAL A 163 -2.43 -4.51 3.95
C VAL A 163 -1.84 -3.15 3.61
N PHE A 164 -1.41 -2.41 4.61
CA PHE A 164 -0.65 -1.18 4.43
C PHE A 164 0.79 -1.45 4.02
N ILE A 165 1.34 -0.56 3.21
CA ILE A 165 2.74 -0.62 2.81
C ILE A 165 3.56 0.27 3.75
N GLY A 166 4.16 -0.34 4.74
CA GLY A 166 5.16 0.26 5.62
C GLY A 166 6.52 0.45 4.94
N SER A 167 7.59 0.38 5.70
CA SER A 167 8.96 0.44 5.18
C SER A 167 9.94 0.10 6.31
N ILE A 168 11.12 -0.39 5.98
CA ILE A 168 12.27 -0.41 6.91
C ILE A 168 12.59 0.98 7.48
N SER A 169 12.21 2.05 6.77
CA SER A 169 12.41 3.43 7.20
C SER A 169 11.46 3.87 8.33
N SER A 170 10.47 3.07 8.69
CA SER A 170 9.58 3.39 9.84
C SER A 170 10.33 3.47 11.17
N GLN A 171 11.48 2.79 11.27
CA GLN A 171 12.37 2.87 12.43
C GLN A 171 13.35 4.05 12.39
N GLY A 172 13.22 4.90 11.38
CA GLY A 172 14.08 6.05 11.12
C GLY A 172 15.11 5.79 10.02
N ASN A 173 15.25 6.77 9.11
CA ASN A 173 16.29 6.77 8.10
C ASN A 173 16.77 8.21 7.86
N ARG A 174 18.09 8.38 7.77
CA ARG A 174 18.70 9.70 7.59
C ARG A 174 18.18 10.37 6.31
N GLY A 175 17.70 11.60 6.44
CA GLY A 175 17.15 12.37 5.32
C GLY A 175 15.69 12.09 5.01
N GLN A 176 15.02 11.21 5.74
CA GLN A 176 13.65 10.78 5.46
C GLN A 176 12.67 11.17 6.58
N ILE A 177 12.82 12.35 7.18
CA ILE A 177 11.98 12.76 8.34
C ILE A 177 10.48 12.64 8.04
N SER A 178 10.00 13.11 6.89
CA SER A 178 8.59 13.02 6.52
C SER A 178 8.18 11.58 6.17
N TYR A 179 8.98 10.90 5.35
CA TYR A 179 8.70 9.54 4.91
C TYR A 179 8.67 8.55 6.09
N ALA A 180 9.71 8.56 6.92
CA ALA A 180 9.80 7.70 8.10
C ALA A 180 8.62 7.93 9.07
N SER A 181 8.28 9.20 9.32
CA SER A 181 7.13 9.55 10.17
C SER A 181 5.82 8.98 9.64
N THR A 182 5.59 9.02 8.31
CA THR A 182 4.36 8.46 7.72
C THR A 182 4.33 6.95 7.79
N LYS A 183 5.46 6.28 7.57
CA LYS A 183 5.52 4.81 7.61
C LYS A 183 5.35 4.26 9.03
N ALA A 184 5.91 4.94 10.04
CA ALA A 184 5.63 4.65 11.44
C ALA A 184 4.17 4.95 11.83
N GLY A 185 3.58 6.02 11.27
CA GLY A 185 2.16 6.36 11.49
C GLY A 185 1.20 5.27 10.99
N LEU A 186 1.53 4.58 9.91
CA LEU A 186 0.73 3.46 9.40
C LEU A 186 0.70 2.26 10.36
N GLU A 187 1.75 2.03 11.15
CA GLU A 187 1.79 0.98 12.18
C GLU A 187 0.73 1.23 13.25
N GLY A 188 0.67 2.48 13.78
CA GLY A 188 -0.34 2.88 14.75
C GLY A 188 -1.76 2.83 14.18
N ALA A 189 -1.95 3.27 12.93
CA ALA A 189 -3.24 3.19 12.25
C ALA A 189 -3.68 1.73 12.07
N ALA A 190 -2.82 0.85 11.59
CA ALA A 190 -3.11 -0.56 11.41
C ALA A 190 -3.45 -1.25 12.73
N ALA A 191 -2.68 -0.99 13.79
CA ALA A 191 -2.91 -1.56 15.12
C ALA A 191 -4.28 -1.16 15.70
N THR A 192 -4.73 0.06 15.42
CA THR A 192 -6.07 0.55 15.82
C THR A 192 -7.16 -0.10 14.96
N ILE A 193 -7.04 0.00 13.64
CA ILE A 193 -8.03 -0.56 12.69
C ILE A 193 -8.21 -2.06 12.91
N MET A 194 -7.14 -2.81 13.16
CA MET A 194 -7.22 -4.25 13.44
C MET A 194 -8.13 -4.56 14.63
N LYS A 195 -8.13 -3.72 15.66
CA LYS A 195 -8.98 -3.90 16.85
C LYS A 195 -10.43 -3.51 16.60
N GLU A 196 -10.67 -2.43 15.87
CA GLU A 196 -11.99 -1.86 15.63
C GLU A 196 -12.72 -2.55 14.48
N ALA A 197 -12.06 -2.75 13.35
CA ALA A 197 -12.66 -3.28 12.14
C ALA A 197 -13.03 -4.77 12.23
N MET A 198 -12.45 -5.50 13.19
CA MET A 198 -12.82 -6.89 13.45
C MET A 198 -14.29 -7.03 13.91
N PHE A 199 -14.89 -5.97 14.44
CA PHE A 199 -16.33 -5.93 14.69
C PHE A 199 -17.16 -6.16 13.41
N HIS A 200 -16.61 -5.78 12.26
CA HIS A 200 -17.20 -5.95 10.93
C HIS A 200 -16.60 -7.12 10.14
N GLY A 201 -15.68 -7.90 10.74
CA GLY A 201 -15.01 -9.02 10.09
C GLY A 201 -13.90 -8.59 9.13
N VAL A 202 -13.34 -7.38 9.30
CA VAL A 202 -12.25 -6.86 8.48
C VAL A 202 -10.93 -6.93 9.24
N ARG A 203 -9.90 -7.45 8.57
CA ARG A 203 -8.52 -7.56 9.08
C ARG A 203 -7.66 -6.43 8.54
N CYS A 204 -6.68 -6.01 9.32
CA CYS A 204 -5.69 -5.03 8.92
C CYS A 204 -4.30 -5.47 9.36
N SER A 205 -3.30 -5.23 8.52
CA SER A 205 -1.90 -5.54 8.79
C SER A 205 -0.96 -4.61 8.02
N VAL A 206 0.33 -4.63 8.35
CA VAL A 206 1.38 -3.84 7.68
C VAL A 206 2.44 -4.78 7.14
N ILE A 207 2.92 -4.51 5.93
CA ILE A 207 4.15 -5.11 5.41
C ILE A 207 5.25 -4.05 5.39
N HIS A 208 6.48 -4.42 5.76
CA HIS A 208 7.65 -3.56 5.71
C HIS A 208 8.62 -4.06 4.63
N PRO A 209 8.50 -3.54 3.39
CA PRO A 209 9.47 -3.85 2.36
C PRO A 209 10.84 -3.24 2.66
N GLY A 210 11.89 -3.99 2.32
CA GLY A 210 13.22 -3.44 2.15
C GLY A 210 13.40 -2.79 0.78
N PHE A 211 14.66 -2.59 0.37
CA PHE A 211 14.96 -2.00 -0.93
C PHE A 211 14.49 -2.90 -2.08
N THR A 212 13.37 -2.51 -2.65
CA THR A 212 12.69 -3.23 -3.72
C THR A 212 12.98 -2.57 -5.07
N ASP A 213 13.19 -3.36 -6.11
CA ASP A 213 13.49 -2.91 -7.48
C ASP A 213 12.27 -2.22 -8.12
N THR A 214 12.06 -0.97 -7.75
CA THR A 214 10.98 -0.10 -8.18
C THR A 214 11.53 1.18 -8.81
N PRO A 215 10.72 1.95 -9.56
CA PRO A 215 11.14 3.25 -10.06
C PRO A 215 11.67 4.18 -8.96
N MET A 216 11.09 4.14 -7.77
CA MET A 216 11.52 4.94 -6.61
C MET A 216 12.96 4.61 -6.20
N VAL A 217 13.33 3.34 -6.11
CA VAL A 217 14.70 2.92 -5.74
C VAL A 217 15.67 3.11 -6.90
N ARG A 218 15.24 2.85 -8.13
CA ARG A 218 16.07 3.08 -9.33
C ARG A 218 16.46 4.56 -9.51
N ALA A 219 15.58 5.48 -9.08
CA ALA A 219 15.86 6.92 -9.12
C ALA A 219 17.04 7.35 -8.25
N LEU A 220 17.50 6.51 -7.30
CA LEU A 220 18.70 6.75 -6.51
C LEU A 220 20.00 6.60 -7.34
N GLY A 221 19.92 5.93 -8.49
CA GLY A 221 21.05 5.64 -9.36
C GLY A 221 21.78 4.34 -9.00
N GLN A 222 22.24 3.63 -10.03
CA GLN A 222 22.84 2.28 -9.88
C GLN A 222 24.11 2.30 -9.00
N ASP A 223 24.93 3.33 -9.11
CA ASP A 223 26.17 3.44 -8.32
C ASP A 223 25.85 3.58 -6.82
N TYR A 224 24.81 4.36 -6.48
CA TYR A 224 24.36 4.49 -5.10
C TYR A 224 23.85 3.15 -4.57
N VAL A 225 23.03 2.46 -5.35
CA VAL A 225 22.47 1.14 -5.01
C VAL A 225 23.61 0.14 -4.75
N ASN A 226 24.58 0.05 -5.67
CA ASN A 226 25.69 -0.88 -5.57
C ASN A 226 26.59 -0.62 -4.34
N LYS A 227 26.80 0.66 -4.00
CA LYS A 227 27.71 1.06 -2.92
C LYS A 227 27.03 1.07 -1.54
N ASN A 228 25.77 1.50 -1.46
CA ASN A 228 25.14 1.85 -0.20
C ASN A 228 23.95 0.95 0.17
N ILE A 229 23.50 0.08 -0.74
CA ILE A 229 22.35 -0.79 -0.50
C ILE A 229 22.75 -2.26 -0.58
N LEU A 230 23.22 -2.72 -1.72
CA LEU A 230 23.48 -4.15 -1.94
C LEU A 230 24.43 -4.80 -0.90
N PRO A 231 25.53 -4.13 -0.43
CA PRO A 231 26.41 -4.74 0.56
C PRO A 231 25.76 -5.05 1.91
N PHE A 232 24.62 -4.40 2.20
CA PHE A 232 23.92 -4.57 3.46
C PHE A 232 22.67 -5.45 3.34
N THR A 233 22.32 -5.95 2.16
CA THR A 233 21.27 -6.92 1.95
C THR A 233 21.80 -8.32 2.04
N GLN A 234 21.15 -9.22 2.77
CA GLN A 234 21.58 -10.63 2.85
C GLN A 234 21.50 -11.35 1.49
N LEU A 235 20.58 -10.89 0.61
CA LEU A 235 20.43 -11.48 -0.72
C LEU A 235 21.44 -10.96 -1.75
N GLY A 236 22.22 -9.91 -1.44
CA GLY A 236 23.15 -9.27 -2.37
C GLY A 236 22.47 -8.66 -3.63
N ARG A 237 21.17 -8.45 -3.59
CA ARG A 237 20.38 -7.84 -4.67
C ARG A 237 19.19 -7.08 -4.10
N LEU A 238 18.56 -6.24 -4.92
CA LEU A 238 17.25 -5.67 -4.62
C LEU A 238 16.18 -6.77 -4.54
N ILE A 239 15.19 -6.56 -3.70
CA ILE A 239 13.99 -7.41 -3.63
C ILE A 239 13.18 -7.19 -4.91
N LYS A 240 12.65 -8.25 -5.49
CA LYS A 240 11.77 -8.12 -6.65
C LYS A 240 10.38 -7.69 -6.19
N PRO A 241 9.68 -6.81 -6.92
CA PRO A 241 8.29 -6.45 -6.61
C PRO A 241 7.37 -7.66 -6.45
N ASP A 242 7.60 -8.73 -7.23
CA ASP A 242 6.80 -9.96 -7.13
C ASP A 242 7.00 -10.70 -5.79
N GLU A 243 8.18 -10.60 -5.15
CA GLU A 243 8.44 -11.19 -3.84
C GLU A 243 7.62 -10.47 -2.75
N ILE A 244 7.52 -9.14 -2.86
CA ILE A 244 6.65 -8.35 -1.97
C ILE A 244 5.18 -8.65 -2.23
N ALA A 245 4.78 -8.75 -3.50
CA ALA A 245 3.41 -9.05 -3.89
C ALA A 245 2.95 -10.42 -3.41
N ASP A 246 3.82 -11.42 -3.42
CA ASP A 246 3.52 -12.75 -2.89
C ASP A 246 3.29 -12.72 -1.38
N ALA A 247 4.14 -12.01 -0.63
CA ALA A 247 3.97 -11.80 0.81
C ALA A 247 2.66 -11.04 1.13
N ILE A 248 2.30 -10.00 0.36
CA ILE A 248 1.02 -9.29 0.52
C ILE A 248 -0.15 -10.24 0.27
N CYS A 249 -0.11 -11.03 -0.80
CA CYS A 249 -1.15 -12.02 -1.07
C CYS A 249 -1.27 -13.06 0.07
N PHE A 250 -0.15 -13.51 0.64
CA PHE A 250 -0.16 -14.37 1.81
C PHE A 250 -0.85 -13.70 3.00
N MET A 251 -0.51 -12.44 3.31
CA MET A 251 -1.12 -11.69 4.42
C MET A 251 -2.63 -11.49 4.22
N LEU A 252 -3.07 -11.22 2.99
CA LEU A 252 -4.49 -11.09 2.66
C LEU A 252 -5.24 -12.41 2.78
N ALA A 253 -4.65 -13.51 2.33
CA ALA A 253 -5.28 -14.83 2.27
C ALA A 253 -5.35 -15.54 3.62
N ASN A 254 -4.29 -15.43 4.43
CA ASN A 254 -4.20 -16.15 5.68
C ASN A 254 -4.88 -15.39 6.83
N ALA A 255 -6.02 -15.90 7.28
CA ALA A 255 -6.83 -15.26 8.31
C ALA A 255 -6.13 -15.15 9.69
N ALA A 256 -5.13 -15.97 9.96
CA ALA A 256 -4.39 -15.94 11.22
C ALA A 256 -3.26 -14.91 11.25
N VAL A 257 -2.87 -14.37 10.09
CA VAL A 257 -1.80 -13.34 10.01
C VAL A 257 -2.33 -12.00 10.45
N SER A 258 -1.67 -11.37 11.40
CA SER A 258 -1.98 -10.02 11.91
C SER A 258 -0.69 -9.28 12.27
N GLY A 259 -0.80 -7.97 12.54
CA GLY A 259 0.35 -7.16 12.91
C GLY A 259 1.23 -6.82 11.71
N GLU A 260 2.52 -7.03 11.85
CA GLU A 260 3.55 -6.56 10.93
C GLU A 260 4.35 -7.71 10.33
N LEU A 261 4.71 -7.59 9.04
CA LEU A 261 5.58 -8.55 8.35
C LEU A 261 6.76 -7.79 7.71
N TRP A 262 7.98 -8.16 8.09
CA TRP A 262 9.21 -7.64 7.50
C TRP A 262 9.63 -8.49 6.31
N VAL A 263 9.72 -7.85 5.14
CA VAL A 263 10.14 -8.48 3.88
C VAL A 263 11.25 -7.60 3.30
N ASP A 264 12.40 -7.63 3.93
CA ASP A 264 13.46 -6.64 3.79
C ASP A 264 14.83 -7.22 3.45
N ALA A 265 14.89 -8.51 3.21
CA ALA A 265 16.14 -9.22 2.92
C ALA A 265 17.20 -9.07 4.03
N GLY A 266 16.76 -8.99 5.28
CA GLY A 266 17.62 -8.87 6.45
C GLY A 266 18.23 -7.49 6.67
N TRP A 267 17.63 -6.45 6.11
CA TRP A 267 18.11 -5.07 6.27
C TRP A 267 17.80 -4.45 7.62
N HIS A 268 16.64 -4.74 8.20
CA HIS A 268 16.28 -4.15 9.50
C HIS A 268 17.20 -4.67 10.61
N ALA A 269 17.57 -3.79 11.53
CA ALA A 269 18.33 -4.19 12.68
C ALA A 269 17.50 -5.19 13.53
N PRO A 270 18.11 -6.28 14.01
CA PRO A 270 17.44 -7.11 14.99
C PRO A 270 17.09 -6.27 16.22
N ALA A 271 15.91 -6.51 16.77
CA ALA A 271 15.44 -5.84 17.98
C ALA A 271 16.35 -6.16 19.18
#